data_1545232276c86729f5b9974324523393
#
_entry.id   1545232276c86729f5b9974324523393
#
_cell.length_a   1.000
_cell.length_b   1.000
_cell.length_c   1.000
_cell.angle_alpha   90.00
_cell.angle_beta   90.00
_cell.angle_gamma   90.00
#
_symmetry.space_group_name_H-M   'P 1'
#
loop_
_entity.id
_entity.type
_entity.pdbx_description
1 polymer ?
#
loop_
_entity_poly.entity_id
_entity_poly.type
_entity_poly.pdbx_seq_one_letter_code
_entity_poly.pdbx_strand_id
1 'polypeptide(L)'
;AVNVEVSADTDAAYNNVKKFVKAYNELIDEMNKYYSEKDAGYDALTEDERSKLSDTQIEKWEEKAKQGLLRRDSTLQTLLSDMRTMLNKGVQVTLADGSTKTMSLASIGIVTGDYTENGKLHIMGDEDDENYASQENKLRAALEGNDNLVSQIIGGTTDNKGVGTQMYDYLRKSMTRIEGVRSTQTFYNDKTLDSEIDDYDDEIDKWEE
;
A
#
# COMPACT_ATOMS: atom_id res chain seq x y z
N ALA A 1 11.43 50.20 -1.68
CA ALA A 1 11.56 48.84 -1.13
C ALA A 1 10.38 48.03 -1.65
N VAL A 2 10.66 46.92 -2.29
CA VAL A 2 9.64 45.93 -2.71
C VAL A 2 9.54 44.93 -1.57
N ASN A 3 8.42 44.86 -0.89
CA ASN A 3 8.14 43.76 0.05
C ASN A 3 7.67 42.56 -0.77
N VAL A 4 8.44 41.48 -0.72
CA VAL A 4 8.03 40.18 -1.25
C VAL A 4 7.55 39.36 -0.06
N GLU A 5 6.23 39.16 0.07
CA GLU A 5 5.67 38.16 0.98
C GLU A 5 5.70 36.81 0.30
N VAL A 6 6.42 35.86 0.88
CA VAL A 6 6.39 34.45 0.48
C VAL A 6 5.42 33.76 1.44
N SER A 7 4.21 33.46 0.98
CA SER A 7 3.27 32.59 1.70
C SER A 7 3.37 31.16 1.18
N ALA A 8 3.31 30.18 2.07
CA ALA A 8 3.20 28.79 1.67
C ALA A 8 1.85 28.56 0.94
N ASP A 9 1.88 27.80 -0.15
CA ASP A 9 0.65 27.38 -0.86
C ASP A 9 0.00 26.22 -0.10
N THR A 10 -0.85 26.58 0.86
CA THR A 10 -1.56 25.62 1.71
C THR A 10 -2.55 24.77 0.93
N ASP A 11 -3.14 25.29 -0.15
CA ASP A 11 -4.05 24.53 -1.01
C ASP A 11 -3.29 23.47 -1.82
N ALA A 12 -2.13 23.80 -2.38
CA ALA A 12 -1.28 22.82 -3.05
C ALA A 12 -0.82 21.72 -2.08
N ALA A 13 -0.42 22.08 -0.86
CA ALA A 13 -0.03 21.14 0.17
C ALA A 13 -1.20 20.22 0.58
N TYR A 14 -2.39 20.78 0.81
CA TYR A 14 -3.60 20.04 1.11
C TYR A 14 -3.94 19.04 0.00
N ASN A 15 -3.94 19.50 -1.25
CA ASN A 15 -4.21 18.63 -2.41
C ASN A 15 -3.18 17.51 -2.57
N ASN A 16 -1.92 17.74 -2.24
CA ASN A 16 -0.90 16.69 -2.26
C ASN A 16 -1.15 15.62 -1.18
N VAL A 17 -1.60 16.04 0.01
CA VAL A 17 -2.02 15.07 1.05
C VAL A 17 -3.26 14.29 0.61
N LYS A 18 -4.25 14.93 -0.03
CA LYS A 18 -5.42 14.22 -0.62
C LYS A 18 -4.98 13.16 -1.64
N LYS A 19 -4.02 13.50 -2.51
CA LYS A 19 -3.48 12.52 -3.48
C LYS A 19 -2.82 11.34 -2.79
N PHE A 20 -2.05 11.58 -1.72
CA PHE A 20 -1.46 10.51 -0.92
C PHE A 20 -2.52 9.60 -0.31
N VAL A 21 -3.54 10.17 0.35
CA VAL A 21 -4.66 9.42 0.95
C VAL A 21 -5.40 8.61 -0.11
N LYS A 22 -5.70 9.21 -1.25
CA LYS A 22 -6.37 8.53 -2.38
C LYS A 22 -5.54 7.36 -2.89
N ALA A 23 -4.27 7.56 -3.19
CA ALA A 23 -3.40 6.50 -3.69
C ALA A 23 -3.25 5.34 -2.69
N TYR A 24 -3.15 5.66 -1.39
CA TYR A 24 -3.16 4.67 -0.33
C TYR A 24 -4.47 3.86 -0.32
N ASN A 25 -5.62 4.54 -0.39
CA ASN A 25 -6.92 3.88 -0.38
C ASN A 25 -7.14 2.98 -1.58
N GLU A 26 -6.73 3.42 -2.77
CA GLU A 26 -6.78 2.60 -4.01
C GLU A 26 -5.92 1.33 -3.87
N LEU A 27 -4.71 1.46 -3.32
CA LEU A 27 -3.84 0.31 -3.05
C LEU A 27 -4.46 -0.66 -2.04
N ILE A 28 -5.01 -0.16 -0.94
CA ILE A 28 -5.67 -0.97 0.10
C ILE A 28 -6.88 -1.70 -0.47
N ASP A 29 -7.70 -1.05 -1.28
CA ASP A 29 -8.86 -1.67 -1.93
C ASP A 29 -8.42 -2.82 -2.83
N GLU A 30 -7.42 -2.60 -3.67
CA GLU A 30 -6.95 -3.61 -4.60
C GLU A 30 -6.32 -4.80 -3.87
N MET A 31 -5.48 -4.56 -2.87
CA MET A 31 -4.89 -5.63 -2.05
C MET A 31 -5.96 -6.44 -1.30
N ASN A 32 -6.95 -5.78 -0.69
CA ASN A 32 -8.04 -6.48 0.00
C ASN A 32 -8.94 -7.23 -0.98
N LYS A 33 -9.16 -6.72 -2.19
CA LYS A 33 -9.86 -7.42 -3.26
C LYS A 33 -9.17 -8.76 -3.55
N TYR A 34 -7.89 -8.77 -3.87
CA TYR A 34 -7.15 -10.01 -4.14
C TYR A 34 -7.11 -10.93 -2.92
N TYR A 35 -6.90 -10.38 -1.72
CA TYR A 35 -6.86 -11.17 -0.49
C TYR A 35 -8.18 -11.89 -0.16
N SER A 36 -9.32 -11.29 -0.53
CA SER A 36 -10.68 -11.81 -0.26
C SER A 36 -11.33 -12.47 -1.46
N GLU A 37 -10.77 -12.34 -2.66
CA GLU A 37 -11.33 -12.85 -3.90
C GLU A 37 -11.57 -14.36 -3.82
N LYS A 38 -12.74 -14.79 -4.28
CA LYS A 38 -13.06 -16.22 -4.29
C LYS A 38 -12.51 -16.85 -5.56
N ASP A 39 -12.03 -18.08 -5.41
CA ASP A 39 -11.69 -18.94 -6.52
C ASP A 39 -12.93 -19.10 -7.44
N ALA A 40 -12.73 -18.89 -8.73
CA ALA A 40 -13.78 -19.06 -9.75
C ALA A 40 -13.98 -20.52 -10.17
N GLY A 41 -13.13 -21.45 -9.69
CA GLY A 41 -13.20 -22.87 -10.01
C GLY A 41 -12.71 -23.20 -11.43
N TYR A 42 -11.77 -22.41 -11.94
CA TYR A 42 -11.13 -22.63 -13.23
C TYR A 42 -9.67 -23.01 -13.02
N ASP A 43 -9.30 -24.19 -13.51
CA ASP A 43 -7.91 -24.63 -13.54
C ASP A 43 -7.15 -23.99 -14.72
N ALA A 44 -5.81 -24.01 -14.66
CA ALA A 44 -4.98 -23.58 -15.76
C ALA A 44 -5.22 -24.49 -16.98
N LEU A 45 -5.32 -23.89 -18.17
CA LEU A 45 -5.49 -24.64 -19.43
C LEU A 45 -4.24 -25.47 -19.73
N THR A 46 -4.46 -26.73 -20.05
CA THR A 46 -3.42 -27.58 -20.65
C THR A 46 -3.16 -27.14 -22.11
N GLU A 47 -2.01 -27.54 -22.68
CA GLU A 47 -1.66 -27.26 -24.08
C GLU A 47 -2.74 -27.77 -25.05
N ASP A 48 -3.32 -28.94 -24.77
CA ASP A 48 -4.34 -29.59 -25.60
C ASP A 48 -5.68 -28.82 -25.58
N GLU A 49 -6.03 -28.26 -24.42
CA GLU A 49 -7.22 -27.39 -24.27
C GLU A 49 -7.00 -26.02 -24.92
N ARG A 50 -5.79 -25.44 -24.77
CA ARG A 50 -5.41 -24.19 -25.44
C ARG A 50 -5.53 -24.31 -26.96
N SER A 51 -5.08 -25.42 -27.53
CA SER A 51 -5.13 -25.63 -28.99
C SER A 51 -6.53 -25.66 -29.58
N LYS A 52 -7.55 -25.89 -28.75
CA LYS A 52 -8.96 -26.00 -29.13
C LYS A 52 -9.75 -24.68 -28.94
N LEU A 53 -9.13 -23.67 -28.37
CA LEU A 53 -9.76 -22.38 -28.02
C LEU A 53 -9.18 -21.26 -28.89
N SER A 54 -9.98 -20.22 -29.09
CA SER A 54 -9.47 -18.98 -29.67
C SER A 54 -8.72 -18.15 -28.62
N ASP A 55 -7.84 -17.25 -29.06
CA ASP A 55 -7.07 -16.36 -28.15
C ASP A 55 -7.98 -15.62 -27.17
N THR A 56 -9.12 -15.11 -27.62
CA THR A 56 -10.09 -14.42 -26.74
C THR A 56 -10.72 -15.35 -25.70
N GLN A 57 -10.90 -16.63 -26.03
CA GLN A 57 -11.43 -17.61 -25.08
C GLN A 57 -10.36 -18.02 -24.06
N ILE A 58 -9.11 -18.16 -24.49
CA ILE A 58 -7.96 -18.41 -23.64
C ILE A 58 -7.80 -17.27 -22.64
N GLU A 59 -7.77 -16.03 -23.12
CA GLU A 59 -7.65 -14.84 -22.26
C GLU A 59 -8.72 -14.79 -21.16
N LYS A 60 -9.99 -14.97 -21.54
CA LYS A 60 -11.11 -14.99 -20.59
C LYS A 60 -11.05 -16.15 -19.62
N TRP A 61 -10.55 -17.30 -20.04
CA TRP A 61 -10.36 -18.45 -19.17
C TRP A 61 -9.25 -18.18 -18.15
N GLU A 62 -8.11 -17.67 -18.62
CA GLU A 62 -6.97 -17.34 -17.77
C GLU A 62 -7.28 -16.24 -16.75
N GLU A 63 -8.07 -15.23 -17.13
CA GLU A 63 -8.57 -14.24 -16.18
C GLU A 63 -9.35 -14.90 -15.03
N LYS A 64 -10.18 -15.89 -15.34
CA LYS A 64 -10.93 -16.63 -14.31
C LYS A 64 -10.04 -17.58 -13.51
N ALA A 65 -9.11 -18.26 -14.16
CA ALA A 65 -8.17 -19.15 -13.49
C ALA A 65 -7.22 -18.40 -12.54
N LYS A 66 -6.99 -17.09 -12.75
CA LYS A 66 -6.22 -16.22 -11.85
C LYS A 66 -7.02 -15.75 -10.63
N GLN A 67 -8.36 -15.84 -10.68
CA GLN A 67 -9.20 -15.40 -9.55
C GLN A 67 -9.00 -16.30 -8.33
N GLY A 68 -8.79 -15.67 -7.20
CA GLY A 68 -8.62 -16.38 -5.94
C GLY A 68 -7.22 -16.92 -5.66
N LEU A 69 -6.27 -16.85 -6.60
CA LEU A 69 -4.89 -17.32 -6.39
C LEU A 69 -4.20 -16.65 -5.19
N LEU A 70 -4.49 -15.37 -4.96
CA LEU A 70 -3.95 -14.61 -3.82
C LEU A 70 -4.88 -14.60 -2.61
N ARG A 71 -5.90 -15.44 -2.60
CA ARG A 71 -6.84 -15.53 -1.49
C ARG A 71 -6.13 -16.01 -0.23
N ARG A 72 -6.16 -15.17 0.81
CA ARG A 72 -5.48 -15.41 2.10
C ARG A 72 -3.97 -15.59 1.95
N ASP A 73 -3.40 -15.02 0.90
CA ASP A 73 -1.94 -15.03 0.72
C ASP A 73 -1.25 -14.37 1.92
N SER A 74 -0.26 -15.04 2.47
CA SER A 74 0.45 -14.59 3.67
C SER A 74 1.29 -13.34 3.44
N THR A 75 1.80 -13.15 2.23
CA THR A 75 2.57 -11.96 1.86
C THR A 75 1.66 -10.74 1.81
N LEU A 76 0.47 -10.86 1.16
CA LEU A 76 -0.54 -9.82 1.17
C LEU A 76 -1.02 -9.49 2.58
N GLN A 77 -1.26 -10.51 3.40
CA GLN A 77 -1.66 -10.32 4.80
C GLN A 77 -0.62 -9.53 5.59
N THR A 78 0.65 -9.87 5.42
CA THR A 78 1.76 -9.19 6.09
C THR A 78 1.85 -7.73 5.62
N LEU A 79 1.79 -7.48 4.30
CA LEU A 79 1.81 -6.13 3.74
C LEU A 79 0.68 -5.27 4.30
N LEU A 80 -0.56 -5.76 4.27
CA LEU A 80 -1.74 -5.07 4.80
C LEU A 80 -1.59 -4.76 6.30
N SER A 81 -1.08 -5.71 7.08
CA SER A 81 -0.88 -5.54 8.52
C SER A 81 0.21 -4.52 8.84
N ASP A 82 1.34 -4.61 8.15
CA ASP A 82 2.49 -3.72 8.37
C ASP A 82 2.18 -2.29 7.94
N MET A 83 1.51 -2.10 6.79
CA MET A 83 1.05 -0.79 6.35
C MET A 83 0.12 -0.15 7.37
N ARG A 84 -0.85 -0.91 7.89
CA ARG A 84 -1.76 -0.43 8.95
C ARG A 84 -1.01 -0.07 10.24
N THR A 85 -0.03 -0.86 10.61
CA THR A 85 0.81 -0.60 11.79
C THR A 85 1.61 0.70 11.62
N MET A 86 2.18 0.94 10.44
CA MET A 86 2.92 2.17 10.15
C MET A 86 2.05 3.43 10.21
N LEU A 87 0.80 3.37 9.74
CA LEU A 87 -0.12 4.51 9.82
C LEU A 87 -0.45 4.91 11.27
N ASN A 88 -0.57 3.91 12.14
CA ASN A 88 -0.88 4.14 13.56
C ASN A 88 0.35 4.51 14.39
N LYS A 89 1.54 4.31 13.84
CA LYS A 89 2.79 4.64 14.54
C LYS A 89 3.02 6.13 14.49
N GLY A 90 3.21 6.74 15.68
CA GLY A 90 3.60 8.15 15.77
C GLY A 90 5.03 8.37 15.25
N VAL A 91 5.27 9.57 14.76
CA VAL A 91 6.59 10.09 14.38
C VAL A 91 7.03 11.20 15.31
N GLN A 92 8.32 11.32 15.52
CA GLN A 92 8.88 12.43 16.29
C GLN A 92 8.87 13.70 15.43
N VAL A 93 8.23 14.74 15.93
CA VAL A 93 8.19 16.06 15.29
C VAL A 93 8.83 17.10 16.20
N THR A 94 9.46 18.09 15.59
CA THR A 94 10.00 19.25 16.29
C THR A 94 9.03 20.41 16.13
N LEU A 95 8.54 20.92 17.27
CA LEU A 95 7.61 22.06 17.29
C LEU A 95 8.37 23.39 17.13
N ALA A 96 7.63 24.47 16.88
CA ALA A 96 8.20 25.80 16.68
C ALA A 96 9.01 26.33 17.90
N ASP A 97 8.71 25.84 19.10
CA ASP A 97 9.45 26.17 20.33
C ASP A 97 10.72 25.33 20.53
N GLY A 98 11.05 24.45 19.56
CA GLY A 98 12.20 23.54 19.62
C GLY A 98 11.97 22.25 20.42
N SER A 99 10.82 22.08 21.04
CA SER A 99 10.47 20.84 21.75
C SER A 99 10.15 19.72 20.76
N THR A 100 10.33 18.47 21.17
CA THR A 100 9.99 17.28 20.37
C THR A 100 8.77 16.59 20.94
N LYS A 101 7.89 16.13 20.04
CA LYS A 101 6.68 15.40 20.42
C LYS A 101 6.41 14.26 19.43
N THR A 102 5.87 13.17 19.94
CA THR A 102 5.36 12.09 19.07
C THR A 102 3.95 12.43 18.61
N MET A 103 3.76 12.50 17.30
CA MET A 103 2.47 12.80 16.67
C MET A 103 2.17 11.78 15.58
N SER A 104 0.89 11.50 15.37
CA SER A 104 0.39 10.58 14.34
C SER A 104 -0.39 11.31 13.26
N LEU A 105 -0.78 10.62 12.21
CA LEU A 105 -1.69 11.13 11.16
C LEU A 105 -2.99 11.68 11.76
N ALA A 106 -3.54 11.02 12.78
CA ALA A 106 -4.74 11.47 13.47
C ALA A 106 -4.59 12.84 14.14
N SER A 107 -3.37 13.22 14.53
CA SER A 107 -3.07 14.53 15.12
C SER A 107 -3.30 15.69 14.13
N ILE A 108 -3.19 15.40 12.84
CA ILE A 108 -3.46 16.37 11.75
C ILE A 108 -4.76 16.08 11.01
N GLY A 109 -5.67 15.28 11.61
CA GLY A 109 -6.99 15.02 11.07
C GLY A 109 -7.06 14.00 9.94
N ILE A 110 -6.01 13.17 9.74
CA ILE A 110 -6.07 12.01 8.86
C ILE A 110 -6.33 10.78 9.72
N VAL A 111 -7.49 10.18 9.58
CA VAL A 111 -7.97 9.09 10.44
C VAL A 111 -8.23 7.83 9.64
N THR A 112 -8.18 6.69 10.29
CA THR A 112 -8.60 5.41 9.69
C THR A 112 -10.10 5.30 9.79
N GLY A 113 -10.75 4.86 8.71
CA GLY A 113 -12.18 4.60 8.65
C GLY A 113 -12.63 3.42 9.51
N ASP A 114 -13.92 3.11 9.43
CA ASP A 114 -14.52 1.97 10.13
C ASP A 114 -13.86 0.64 9.73
N TYR A 115 -14.02 -0.39 10.58
CA TYR A 115 -13.45 -1.72 10.32
C TYR A 115 -13.91 -2.34 9.00
N THR A 116 -15.10 -1.97 8.52
CA THR A 116 -15.67 -2.43 7.23
C THR A 116 -14.95 -1.85 6.03
N GLU A 117 -14.25 -0.74 6.20
CA GLU A 117 -13.48 -0.05 5.15
C GLU A 117 -12.06 -0.60 5.00
N ASN A 118 -11.73 -1.67 5.74
CA ASN A 118 -10.48 -2.41 5.60
C ASN A 118 -9.20 -1.57 5.80
N GLY A 119 -9.30 -0.46 6.52
CA GLY A 119 -8.16 0.38 6.90
C GLY A 119 -7.91 1.54 5.94
N LYS A 120 -8.92 1.98 5.20
CA LYS A 120 -8.87 3.25 4.44
C LYS A 120 -8.63 4.44 5.34
N LEU A 121 -8.04 5.47 4.74
CA LEU A 121 -7.80 6.75 5.37
C LEU A 121 -8.84 7.78 4.92
N HIS A 122 -9.23 8.66 5.83
CA HIS A 122 -10.12 9.79 5.59
C HIS A 122 -9.50 11.06 6.14
N ILE A 123 -9.80 12.18 5.49
CA ILE A 123 -9.42 13.52 5.99
C ILE A 123 -10.65 14.14 6.63
N MET A 124 -10.56 14.43 7.92
CA MET A 124 -11.64 15.11 8.64
C MET A 124 -11.93 16.48 8.02
N GLY A 125 -13.20 16.75 7.73
CA GLY A 125 -13.64 18.00 7.10
C GLY A 125 -13.30 18.12 5.61
N ASP A 126 -13.00 17.00 4.93
CA ASP A 126 -12.85 16.98 3.47
C ASP A 126 -14.23 17.03 2.81
N GLU A 127 -14.47 18.05 2.01
CA GLU A 127 -15.75 18.28 1.31
C GLU A 127 -16.12 17.16 0.32
N ASP A 128 -15.11 16.44 -0.18
CA ASP A 128 -15.30 15.33 -1.13
C ASP A 128 -15.63 13.98 -0.43
N ASP A 129 -15.59 13.95 0.93
CA ASP A 129 -15.90 12.77 1.73
C ASP A 129 -17.18 13.02 2.55
N GLU A 130 -18.32 12.55 2.05
CA GLU A 130 -19.65 12.78 2.65
C GLU A 130 -19.72 12.37 4.13
N ASN A 131 -18.97 11.34 4.56
CA ASN A 131 -18.98 10.86 5.93
C ASN A 131 -18.15 11.74 6.88
N TYR A 132 -17.19 12.48 6.34
CA TYR A 132 -16.24 13.27 7.13
C TYR A 132 -16.36 14.79 6.90
N ALA A 133 -17.08 15.22 5.86
CA ALA A 133 -17.23 16.64 5.46
C ALA A 133 -17.74 17.56 6.58
N SER A 134 -18.60 17.05 7.47
CA SER A 134 -19.18 17.83 8.58
C SER A 134 -18.21 18.04 9.77
N GLN A 135 -17.05 17.41 9.75
CA GLN A 135 -16.06 17.48 10.82
C GLN A 135 -15.14 18.69 10.64
N GLU A 136 -14.43 19.07 11.71
CA GLU A 136 -13.41 20.11 11.64
C GLU A 136 -12.23 19.68 10.77
N ASN A 137 -11.87 20.51 9.79
CA ASN A 137 -10.70 20.23 8.92
C ASN A 137 -9.39 20.56 9.63
N LYS A 138 -8.92 19.63 10.44
CA LYS A 138 -7.66 19.76 11.20
C LYS A 138 -6.43 19.80 10.31
N LEU A 139 -6.48 19.18 9.11
CA LEU A 139 -5.37 19.23 8.17
C LEU A 139 -5.15 20.64 7.63
N ARG A 140 -6.24 21.35 7.24
CA ARG A 140 -6.14 22.75 6.83
C ARG A 140 -5.62 23.62 7.97
N ALA A 141 -6.18 23.47 9.17
CA ALA A 141 -5.71 24.21 10.33
C ALA A 141 -4.21 23.94 10.64
N ALA A 142 -3.75 22.71 10.49
CA ALA A 142 -2.34 22.36 10.68
C ALA A 142 -1.42 22.96 9.60
N LEU A 143 -1.88 23.04 8.35
CA LEU A 143 -1.15 23.66 7.25
C LEU A 143 -1.09 25.19 7.39
N GLU A 144 -2.18 25.84 7.82
CA GLU A 144 -2.25 27.27 8.03
C GLU A 144 -1.47 27.73 9.26
N GLY A 145 -1.49 26.92 10.33
CA GLY A 145 -0.83 27.24 11.59
C GLY A 145 0.65 26.86 11.63
N ASN A 146 1.02 25.75 11.08
CA ASN A 146 2.39 25.25 11.03
C ASN A 146 2.57 24.22 9.90
N ASP A 147 2.95 24.66 8.74
CA ASP A 147 3.18 23.87 7.54
C ASP A 147 4.29 22.80 7.71
N ASN A 148 5.31 23.09 8.54
CA ASN A 148 6.36 22.13 8.84
C ASN A 148 5.84 20.90 9.56
N LEU A 149 4.79 20.99 10.38
CA LEU A 149 4.23 19.87 11.13
C LEU A 149 3.71 18.77 10.20
N VAL A 150 2.91 19.14 9.21
CA VAL A 150 2.36 18.20 8.23
C VAL A 150 3.49 17.57 7.41
N SER A 151 4.47 18.37 6.98
CA SER A 151 5.65 17.90 6.25
C SER A 151 6.46 16.90 7.07
N GLN A 152 6.66 17.16 8.36
CA GLN A 152 7.37 16.25 9.25
C GLN A 152 6.63 14.93 9.48
N ILE A 153 5.30 14.99 9.69
CA ILE A 153 4.50 13.78 9.93
C ILE A 153 4.45 12.89 8.69
N ILE A 154 4.31 13.45 7.50
CA ILE A 154 4.16 12.68 6.25
C ILE A 154 5.52 12.39 5.61
N GLY A 155 6.32 13.40 5.35
CA GLY A 155 7.63 13.26 4.70
C GLY A 155 8.76 12.93 5.66
N GLY A 156 8.76 13.59 6.80
CA GLY A 156 9.80 13.49 7.81
C GLY A 156 10.90 14.53 7.65
N THR A 157 11.98 14.32 8.39
CA THR A 157 13.22 15.09 8.34
C THR A 157 14.38 14.17 7.98
N THR A 158 15.59 14.71 7.88
CA THR A 158 16.80 13.92 7.64
C THR A 158 17.00 12.83 8.71
N ASP A 159 16.68 13.16 9.96
CA ASP A 159 16.91 12.27 11.11
C ASP A 159 15.71 11.38 11.45
N ASN A 160 14.49 11.83 11.10
CA ASN A 160 13.25 11.15 11.43
C ASN A 160 12.35 11.04 10.20
N LYS A 161 12.16 9.82 9.71
CA LYS A 161 11.29 9.55 8.55
C LYS A 161 9.81 9.70 8.94
N GLY A 162 9.06 10.45 8.17
CA GLY A 162 7.62 10.54 8.27
C GLY A 162 6.92 9.26 7.81
N VAL A 163 5.61 9.16 8.07
CA VAL A 163 4.81 7.96 7.75
C VAL A 163 4.87 7.61 6.26
N GLY A 164 4.74 8.60 5.38
CA GLY A 164 4.78 8.39 3.92
C GLY A 164 6.15 7.86 3.46
N THR A 165 7.25 8.42 3.98
CA THR A 165 8.60 7.94 3.66
C THR A 165 8.85 6.54 4.20
N GLN A 166 8.40 6.23 5.43
CA GLN A 166 8.50 4.87 5.99
C GLN A 166 7.73 3.86 5.15
N MET A 167 6.52 4.22 4.70
CA MET A 167 5.69 3.38 3.85
C MET A 167 6.32 3.16 2.48
N TYR A 168 6.85 4.20 1.84
CA TYR A 168 7.56 4.10 0.58
C TYR A 168 8.75 3.14 0.67
N ASP A 169 9.59 3.31 1.69
CA ASP A 169 10.77 2.44 1.90
C ASP A 169 10.36 0.99 2.15
N TYR A 170 9.30 0.78 2.93
CA TYR A 170 8.78 -0.55 3.21
C TYR A 170 8.24 -1.23 1.95
N LEU A 171 7.39 -0.55 1.20
CA LEU A 171 6.83 -1.09 -0.05
C LEU A 171 7.94 -1.40 -1.06
N ARG A 172 8.90 -0.49 -1.24
CA ARG A 172 10.04 -0.71 -2.13
C ARG A 172 10.85 -1.96 -1.74
N LYS A 173 11.16 -2.12 -0.45
CA LYS A 173 11.86 -3.32 0.05
C LYS A 173 11.04 -4.59 -0.15
N SER A 174 9.73 -4.51 0.09
CA SER A 174 8.82 -5.64 -0.08
C SER A 174 8.72 -6.06 -1.55
N MET A 175 8.62 -5.10 -2.48
CA MET A 175 8.66 -5.37 -3.92
C MET A 175 9.96 -6.08 -4.32
N THR A 176 11.12 -5.55 -3.92
CA THR A 176 12.42 -6.19 -4.22
C THR A 176 12.50 -7.61 -3.65
N ARG A 177 11.94 -7.85 -2.45
CA ARG A 177 11.91 -9.18 -1.85
C ARG A 177 11.01 -10.12 -2.64
N ILE A 178 9.81 -9.69 -3.05
CA ILE A 178 8.89 -10.48 -3.86
C ILE A 178 9.52 -10.82 -5.21
N GLU A 179 10.14 -9.84 -5.88
CA GLU A 179 10.88 -10.06 -7.12
C GLU A 179 12.06 -11.02 -6.95
N GLY A 180 12.70 -11.04 -5.79
CA GLY A 180 13.80 -11.94 -5.47
C GLY A 180 13.38 -13.39 -5.27
N VAL A 181 12.14 -13.60 -4.81
CA VAL A 181 11.57 -14.93 -4.51
C VAL A 181 10.79 -15.45 -5.71
N ARG A 182 10.03 -14.58 -6.38
CA ARG A 182 9.19 -14.93 -7.54
C ARG A 182 9.69 -14.19 -8.77
N SER A 183 9.75 -14.87 -9.91
CA SER A 183 10.13 -14.23 -11.17
C SER A 183 9.03 -13.28 -11.64
N THR A 184 9.42 -12.04 -11.96
CA THR A 184 8.53 -11.03 -12.54
C THR A 184 8.58 -11.01 -14.07
N GLN A 185 9.58 -11.67 -14.70
CA GLN A 185 9.85 -11.55 -16.13
C GLN A 185 9.26 -12.67 -16.99
N THR A 186 8.99 -13.82 -16.41
CA THR A 186 8.37 -14.95 -17.11
C THR A 186 7.41 -15.65 -16.16
N PHE A 187 6.19 -15.85 -16.60
CA PHE A 187 5.13 -16.56 -15.85
C PHE A 187 5.49 -18.00 -15.44
N TYR A 188 6.62 -18.50 -15.87
CA TYR A 188 7.04 -19.90 -15.74
C TYR A 188 8.25 -20.09 -14.83
N ASN A 189 8.75 -19.03 -14.19
CA ASN A 189 9.94 -19.14 -13.35
C ASN A 189 9.65 -18.54 -11.98
N ASP A 190 9.07 -19.33 -11.09
CA ASP A 190 8.96 -19.02 -9.67
C ASP A 190 10.18 -19.64 -8.96
N LYS A 191 11.13 -18.81 -8.56
CA LYS A 191 12.38 -19.25 -7.92
C LYS A 191 12.15 -20.06 -6.65
N THR A 192 11.03 -19.88 -5.97
CA THR A 192 10.68 -20.68 -4.79
C THR A 192 10.26 -22.08 -5.21
N LEU A 193 9.41 -22.20 -6.24
CA LEU A 193 9.01 -23.50 -6.79
C LEU A 193 10.19 -24.23 -7.42
N ASP A 194 11.05 -23.55 -8.17
CA ASP A 194 12.25 -24.13 -8.74
C ASP A 194 13.15 -24.71 -7.63
N SER A 195 13.36 -23.97 -6.54
CA SER A 195 14.14 -24.44 -5.38
C SER A 195 13.48 -25.61 -4.66
N GLU A 196 12.15 -25.61 -4.52
CA GLU A 196 11.42 -26.74 -3.92
C GLU A 196 11.47 -27.98 -4.81
N ILE A 197 11.43 -27.82 -6.13
CA ILE A 197 11.58 -28.91 -7.09
C ILE A 197 12.99 -29.50 -6.97
N ASP A 198 14.03 -28.67 -6.99
CA ASP A 198 15.42 -29.11 -6.82
C ASP A 198 15.62 -29.88 -5.50
N ASP A 199 15.03 -29.39 -4.38
CA ASP A 199 15.09 -30.06 -3.08
C ASP A 199 14.40 -31.45 -3.09
N TYR A 200 13.25 -31.55 -3.79
CA TYR A 200 12.57 -32.86 -3.95
C TYR A 200 13.32 -33.81 -4.87
N ASP A 201 13.91 -33.32 -5.94
CA ASP A 201 14.75 -34.14 -6.82
C ASP A 201 15.97 -34.69 -6.06
N ASP A 202 16.63 -33.85 -5.24
CA ASP A 202 17.70 -34.25 -4.34
C ASP A 202 17.26 -35.31 -3.29
N GLU A 203 16.02 -35.20 -2.80
CA GLU A 203 15.45 -36.24 -1.91
C GLU A 203 15.17 -37.53 -2.64
N ILE A 204 14.62 -37.51 -3.85
CA ILE A 204 14.35 -38.66 -4.68
C ILE A 204 15.66 -39.41 -4.97
N ASP A 205 16.70 -38.70 -5.39
CA ASP A 205 18.02 -39.31 -5.67
C ASP A 205 18.58 -40.02 -4.45
N LYS A 206 18.41 -39.49 -3.24
CA LYS A 206 18.82 -40.17 -1.99
C LYS A 206 18.01 -41.39 -1.63
N TRP A 207 16.79 -41.52 -2.17
CA TRP A 207 15.93 -42.68 -1.93
C TRP A 207 16.21 -43.81 -2.98
N GLU A 208 16.81 -43.46 -4.12
CA GLU A 208 17.18 -44.40 -5.19
C GLU A 208 18.60 -45.01 -5.00
N GLU A 209 19.45 -44.41 -4.13
CA GLU A 209 20.75 -44.95 -3.70
C GLU A 209 20.60 -45.98 -2.55
#